data_22e2a55028bd30478cc35289e9e39043
#
_entry.id   22e2a55028bd30478cc35289e9e39043
#
_cell.length_a   1.000
_cell.length_b   1.000
_cell.length_c   1.000
_cell.angle_alpha   90.00
_cell.angle_beta   90.00
_cell.angle_gamma   90.00
#
_symmetry.space_group_name_H-M   'P 1'
#
loop_
_entity.id
_entity.type
_entity.pdbx_description
1 polymer ?
#
loop_
_entity_poly.entity_id
_entity_poly.type
_entity_poly.pdbx_seq_one_letter_code
_entity_poly.pdbx_strand_id
1 'polypeptide(L)'
;MTDRFSRILPVALMVLPGPDGTVTFVHQLKGPYAGNWLLPGGGVEPGEGLAAAAVRETAEETGCHVSACSPFAVYEFTGTWEQGPYHLLLFGFLADRPYRVPEGFEGHNVGAVRQARIGELPLHSTDLQILTDAGLASYGDPEIARALSADGISMTAHRVSGPTHAPGAPASAGLGVR
;
A
#
# COMPACT_ATOMS: atom_id res chain seq x y z
N MET A 1 -3.02 34.77 -9.39
CA MET A 1 -2.27 33.62 -9.94
C MET A 1 -2.90 32.39 -9.31
N THR A 2 -3.78 31.77 -10.02
CA THR A 2 -4.41 30.52 -9.58
C THR A 2 -3.31 29.50 -9.47
N ASP A 3 -2.99 29.16 -8.23
CA ASP A 3 -2.11 28.05 -7.98
C ASP A 3 -2.75 26.81 -8.59
N ARG A 4 -2.08 26.35 -9.58
CA ARG A 4 -2.27 25.09 -10.21
C ARG A 4 -2.13 24.03 -9.15
N PHE A 5 -3.21 23.52 -8.66
CA PHE A 5 -3.05 22.16 -8.23
C PHE A 5 -2.95 21.97 -6.74
N SER A 6 -4.01 21.66 -6.34
CA SER A 6 -4.22 20.27 -5.90
C SER A 6 -3.96 19.29 -7.07
N ARG A 7 -2.73 18.87 -7.29
CA ARG A 7 -2.44 17.76 -8.17
C ARG A 7 -2.90 16.52 -7.48
N ILE A 8 -3.76 15.73 -8.14
CA ILE A 8 -3.96 14.35 -7.74
C ILE A 8 -2.65 13.63 -8.01
N LEU A 9 -2.05 13.06 -6.99
CA LEU A 9 -0.79 12.34 -7.09
C LEU A 9 -1.08 10.85 -7.11
N PRO A 10 -0.82 10.15 -8.22
CA PRO A 10 -0.89 8.70 -8.24
C PRO A 10 0.28 8.12 -7.43
N VAL A 11 -0.05 7.25 -6.50
CA VAL A 11 0.90 6.56 -5.61
C VAL A 11 0.66 5.07 -5.73
N ALA A 12 1.70 4.27 -5.86
CA ALA A 12 1.63 2.83 -5.78
C ALA A 12 2.29 2.34 -4.49
N LEU A 13 1.58 1.49 -3.76
CA LEU A 13 2.00 0.99 -2.46
C LEU A 13 1.97 -0.54 -2.45
N MET A 14 2.91 -1.14 -1.73
CA MET A 14 2.99 -2.58 -1.52
C MET A 14 2.73 -2.96 -0.07
N VAL A 15 1.72 -3.77 0.17
CA VAL A 15 1.64 -4.55 1.40
C VAL A 15 2.62 -5.71 1.25
N LEU A 16 3.69 -5.67 2.03
CA LEU A 16 4.81 -6.62 1.95
C LEU A 16 4.85 -7.47 3.22
N PRO A 17 4.22 -8.67 3.22
CA PRO A 17 4.32 -9.59 4.33
C PRO A 17 5.80 -9.99 4.55
N GLY A 18 6.18 -10.06 5.81
CA GLY A 18 7.45 -10.61 6.23
C GLY A 18 7.30 -12.02 6.81
N PRO A 19 8.41 -12.69 7.20
CA PRO A 19 8.34 -13.96 7.90
C PRO A 19 7.66 -13.80 9.26
N ASP A 20 7.18 -14.90 9.81
CA ASP A 20 6.66 -15.01 11.18
C ASP A 20 5.48 -14.07 11.52
N GLY A 21 4.66 -13.73 10.50
CA GLY A 21 3.49 -12.85 10.66
C GLY A 21 3.83 -11.37 10.83
N THR A 22 5.02 -10.97 10.40
CA THR A 22 5.42 -9.55 10.33
C THR A 22 4.95 -8.91 9.02
N VAL A 23 4.97 -7.58 8.99
CA VAL A 23 4.77 -6.75 7.81
C VAL A 23 5.93 -5.77 7.73
N THR A 24 6.35 -5.42 6.53
CA THR A 24 7.44 -4.47 6.31
C THR A 24 6.89 -3.05 6.30
N PHE A 25 7.52 -2.18 7.09
CA PHE A 25 7.23 -0.76 7.19
C PHE A 25 8.49 0.06 6.95
N VAL A 26 8.30 1.27 6.44
CA VAL A 26 9.35 2.27 6.22
C VAL A 26 9.06 3.52 7.03
N HIS A 27 10.11 4.15 7.58
CA HIS A 27 9.97 5.43 8.27
C HIS A 27 10.11 6.57 7.26
N GLN A 28 9.01 7.24 6.97
CA GLN A 28 8.94 8.25 5.92
C GLN A 28 9.68 9.53 6.30
N LEU A 29 10.55 10.02 5.42
CA LEU A 29 11.31 11.26 5.65
C LEU A 29 10.69 12.50 5.03
N LYS A 30 9.84 12.36 4.02
CA LYS A 30 9.31 13.48 3.22
C LYS A 30 7.80 13.31 2.96
N GLY A 31 7.17 14.40 2.50
CA GLY A 31 5.77 14.40 2.13
C GLY A 31 4.82 14.61 3.30
N PRO A 32 3.51 14.51 3.05
CA PRO A 32 2.49 14.83 4.06
C PRO A 32 2.51 13.91 5.28
N TYR A 33 3.14 12.75 5.18
CA TYR A 33 3.22 11.75 6.26
C TYR A 33 4.63 11.58 6.82
N ALA A 34 5.53 12.57 6.60
CA ALA A 34 6.89 12.54 7.13
C ALA A 34 6.91 12.30 8.65
N GLY A 35 7.89 11.52 9.12
CA GLY A 35 8.03 11.16 10.53
C GLY A 35 7.19 9.95 10.98
N ASN A 36 6.38 9.36 10.10
CA ASN A 36 5.54 8.21 10.42
C ASN A 36 6.08 6.90 9.82
N TRP A 37 5.70 5.80 10.44
CA TRP A 37 5.86 4.46 9.88
C TRP A 37 4.70 4.17 8.93
N LEU A 38 5.03 3.80 7.69
CA LEU A 38 4.09 3.55 6.61
C LEU A 38 4.46 2.26 5.87
N LEU A 39 3.51 1.75 5.12
CA LEU A 39 3.78 0.71 4.13
C LEU A 39 4.66 1.29 3.00
N PRO A 40 5.59 0.48 2.42
CA PRO A 40 6.46 0.94 1.34
C PRO A 40 5.67 1.32 0.09
N GLY A 41 6.09 2.40 -0.56
CA GLY A 41 5.45 2.90 -1.76
C GLY A 41 5.77 4.35 -2.07
N GLY A 42 5.47 4.78 -3.28
CA GLY A 42 5.76 6.13 -3.75
C GLY A 42 5.06 6.51 -5.05
N GLY A 43 5.51 7.59 -5.62
CA GLY A 43 4.91 8.17 -6.81
C GLY A 43 5.05 7.28 -8.04
N VAL A 44 3.98 7.22 -8.84
CA VAL A 44 4.02 6.57 -10.16
C VAL A 44 4.66 7.52 -11.16
N GLU A 45 5.67 7.06 -11.88
CA GLU A 45 6.37 7.85 -12.89
C GLU A 45 5.61 7.89 -14.22
N PRO A 46 5.78 8.96 -15.03
CA PRO A 46 5.15 9.04 -16.35
C PRO A 46 5.55 7.86 -17.26
N GLY A 47 4.55 7.11 -17.74
CA GLY A 47 4.75 5.94 -18.58
C GLY A 47 5.01 4.63 -17.85
N GLU A 48 5.10 4.68 -16.53
CA GLU A 48 5.27 3.50 -15.66
C GLU A 48 3.90 2.83 -15.37
N GLY A 49 3.87 1.51 -15.36
CA GLY A 49 2.70 0.76 -14.91
C GLY A 49 2.58 0.74 -13.38
N LEU A 50 1.35 0.73 -12.85
CA LEU A 50 1.09 0.82 -11.41
C LEU A 50 1.77 -0.30 -10.60
N ALA A 51 1.72 -1.55 -11.09
CA ALA A 51 2.41 -2.66 -10.43
C ALA A 51 3.94 -2.54 -10.50
N ALA A 52 4.46 -1.99 -11.62
CA ALA A 52 5.90 -1.75 -11.76
C ALA A 52 6.37 -0.68 -10.77
N ALA A 53 5.60 0.40 -10.58
CA ALA A 53 5.87 1.43 -9.58
C ALA A 53 5.90 0.84 -8.16
N ALA A 54 4.91 0.02 -7.78
CA ALA A 54 4.87 -0.63 -6.48
C ALA A 54 6.10 -1.52 -6.24
N VAL A 55 6.52 -2.29 -7.27
CA VAL A 55 7.72 -3.16 -7.18
C VAL A 55 9.00 -2.32 -7.10
N ARG A 56 9.14 -1.27 -7.91
CA ARG A 56 10.31 -0.37 -7.89
C ARG A 56 10.47 0.31 -6.54
N GLU A 57 9.42 0.97 -6.04
CA GLU A 57 9.43 1.65 -4.74
C GLU A 57 9.75 0.67 -3.60
N THR A 58 9.15 -0.52 -3.62
CA THR A 58 9.46 -1.56 -2.63
C THR A 58 10.94 -1.94 -2.65
N ALA A 59 11.53 -2.13 -3.85
CA ALA A 59 12.94 -2.47 -3.97
C ALA A 59 13.86 -1.33 -3.50
N GLU A 60 13.53 -0.08 -3.83
CA GLU A 60 14.30 1.10 -3.44
C GLU A 60 14.24 1.37 -1.93
N GLU A 61 13.09 1.18 -1.31
CA GLU A 61 12.88 1.48 0.10
C GLU A 61 13.22 0.31 1.03
N THR A 62 13.10 -0.93 0.58
CA THR A 62 13.25 -2.12 1.45
C THR A 62 14.31 -3.13 1.01
N GLY A 63 14.85 -3.01 -0.20
CA GLY A 63 15.76 -4.00 -0.80
C GLY A 63 15.07 -5.30 -1.21
N CYS A 64 13.75 -5.40 -1.09
CA CYS A 64 13.00 -6.60 -1.47
C CYS A 64 12.59 -6.54 -2.94
N HIS A 65 13.04 -7.50 -3.74
CA HIS A 65 12.66 -7.65 -5.14
C HIS A 65 11.42 -8.56 -5.25
N VAL A 66 10.24 -7.94 -5.27
CA VAL A 66 8.96 -8.64 -5.37
C VAL A 66 8.79 -9.20 -6.78
N SER A 67 8.56 -10.51 -6.90
CA SER A 67 8.42 -11.21 -8.18
C SER A 67 7.00 -11.18 -8.75
N ALA A 68 5.99 -11.13 -7.87
CA ALA A 68 4.60 -11.04 -8.25
C ALA A 68 3.78 -10.35 -7.16
N CYS A 69 2.77 -9.59 -7.55
CA CYS A 69 1.83 -8.95 -6.65
C CYS A 69 0.44 -8.85 -7.29
N SER A 70 -0.58 -8.67 -6.48
CA SER A 70 -1.96 -8.52 -6.92
C SER A 70 -2.54 -7.20 -6.43
N PRO A 71 -3.24 -6.42 -7.28
CA PRO A 71 -3.98 -5.26 -6.84
C PRO A 71 -5.19 -5.69 -5.99
N PHE A 72 -5.51 -4.95 -4.94
CA PHE A 72 -6.67 -5.28 -4.10
C PHE A 72 -7.60 -4.10 -3.83
N ALA A 73 -7.09 -2.86 -3.84
CA ALA A 73 -7.92 -1.68 -3.64
C ALA A 73 -7.27 -0.41 -4.21
N VAL A 74 -8.09 0.61 -4.40
CA VAL A 74 -7.67 1.99 -4.67
C VAL A 74 -8.22 2.87 -3.54
N TYR A 75 -7.39 3.77 -3.02
CA TYR A 75 -7.75 4.70 -1.96
C TYR A 75 -7.55 6.13 -2.43
N GLU A 76 -8.51 6.98 -2.13
CA GLU A 76 -8.38 8.42 -2.26
C GLU A 76 -8.16 8.99 -0.87
N PHE A 77 -7.01 9.65 -0.66
CA PHE A 77 -6.71 10.37 0.57
C PHE A 77 -6.61 11.85 0.28
N THR A 78 -7.37 12.65 1.02
CA THR A 78 -7.26 14.11 0.98
C THR A 78 -7.00 14.65 2.37
N GLY A 79 -6.19 15.71 2.43
CA GLY A 79 -5.83 16.37 3.68
C GLY A 79 -5.08 17.66 3.42
N THR A 80 -4.51 18.21 4.47
CA THR A 80 -3.67 19.41 4.41
C THR A 80 -2.39 19.20 5.19
N TRP A 81 -1.28 19.66 4.66
CA TRP A 81 0.03 19.64 5.29
C TRP A 81 0.72 20.99 5.12
N GLU A 82 1.98 21.14 5.55
CA GLU A 82 2.70 22.43 5.52
C GLU A 82 2.78 23.11 4.14
N GLN A 83 2.75 22.33 3.05
CA GLN A 83 2.78 22.85 1.68
C GLN A 83 1.38 23.06 1.08
N GLY A 84 0.31 22.90 1.86
CA GLY A 84 -1.07 23.09 1.44
C GLY A 84 -1.87 21.80 1.31
N PRO A 85 -3.04 21.84 0.66
CA PRO A 85 -3.88 20.68 0.48
C PRO A 85 -3.23 19.64 -0.46
N TYR A 86 -3.47 18.36 -0.18
CA TYR A 86 -3.05 17.25 -1.04
C TYR A 86 -4.22 16.33 -1.38
N HIS A 87 -4.08 15.63 -2.49
CA HIS A 87 -4.97 14.55 -2.91
C HIS A 87 -4.12 13.41 -3.47
N LEU A 88 -4.09 12.29 -2.77
CA LEU A 88 -3.40 11.08 -3.18
C LEU A 88 -4.40 10.07 -3.75
N LEU A 89 -4.08 9.52 -4.92
CA LEU A 89 -4.78 8.37 -5.49
C LEU A 89 -3.85 7.17 -5.35
N LEU A 90 -4.09 6.34 -4.33
CA LEU A 90 -3.18 5.30 -3.91
C LEU A 90 -3.67 3.94 -4.38
N PHE A 91 -2.85 3.23 -5.12
CA PHE A 91 -3.09 1.89 -5.65
C PHE A 91 -2.40 0.86 -4.77
N GLY A 92 -3.20 0.05 -4.06
CA GLY A 92 -2.72 -0.98 -3.14
C GLY A 92 -2.45 -2.32 -3.82
N PHE A 93 -1.25 -2.84 -3.62
CA PHE A 93 -0.82 -4.16 -4.07
C PHE A 93 -0.42 -5.02 -2.89
N LEU A 94 -0.70 -6.32 -2.97
CA LEU A 94 -0.26 -7.33 -2.00
C LEU A 94 0.78 -8.23 -2.67
N ALA A 95 1.95 -8.38 -2.05
CA ALA A 95 2.98 -9.29 -2.52
C ALA A 95 2.51 -10.74 -2.41
N ASP A 96 2.94 -11.57 -3.35
CA ASP A 96 2.51 -12.97 -3.53
C ASP A 96 2.94 -13.92 -2.41
N ARG A 97 3.95 -13.55 -1.65
CA ARG A 97 4.54 -14.33 -0.56
C ARG A 97 5.27 -13.45 0.45
N PRO A 98 5.67 -13.98 1.61
CA PRO A 98 6.53 -13.26 2.52
C PRO A 98 7.94 -13.01 1.94
N TYR A 99 8.46 -11.81 2.21
CA TYR A 99 9.80 -11.38 1.85
C TYR A 99 10.58 -10.98 3.10
N ARG A 100 11.87 -11.24 3.10
CA ARG A 100 12.78 -10.82 4.18
C ARG A 100 13.57 -9.60 3.71
N VAL A 101 13.53 -8.52 4.48
CA VAL A 101 14.39 -7.36 4.25
C VAL A 101 15.84 -7.77 4.44
N PRO A 102 16.74 -7.45 3.50
CA PRO A 102 18.17 -7.74 3.65
C PRO A 102 18.74 -7.06 4.90
N GLU A 103 19.58 -7.79 5.62
CA GLU A 103 20.24 -7.26 6.82
C GLU A 103 21.14 -6.06 6.47
N GLY A 104 21.01 -4.97 7.25
CA GLY A 104 21.77 -3.75 7.04
C GLY A 104 21.34 -2.92 5.82
N PHE A 105 20.20 -3.23 5.20
CA PHE A 105 19.72 -2.46 4.07
C PHE A 105 19.31 -1.05 4.52
N GLU A 106 19.86 -0.05 3.83
CA GLU A 106 19.48 1.35 3.98
C GLU A 106 18.61 1.74 2.77
N GLY A 107 17.35 2.08 3.04
CA GLY A 107 16.38 2.42 2.00
C GLY A 107 16.63 3.80 1.39
N HIS A 108 16.29 3.94 0.11
CA HIS A 108 16.35 5.23 -0.57
C HIS A 108 15.18 6.14 -0.10
N ASN A 109 15.49 7.36 0.30
CA ASN A 109 14.52 8.37 0.78
C ASN A 109 13.72 8.00 2.05
N VAL A 110 14.05 6.93 2.73
CA VAL A 110 13.42 6.54 4.02
C VAL A 110 14.45 6.55 5.14
N GLY A 111 14.01 6.82 6.37
CA GLY A 111 14.90 6.90 7.54
C GLY A 111 15.26 5.55 8.13
N ALA A 112 14.40 4.57 7.97
CA ALA A 112 14.61 3.21 8.45
C ALA A 112 13.61 2.25 7.80
N VAL A 113 13.94 0.97 7.80
CA VAL A 113 13.07 -0.14 7.39
C VAL A 113 12.91 -1.10 8.56
N ARG A 114 11.69 -1.57 8.82
CA ARG A 114 11.41 -2.55 9.86
C ARG A 114 10.39 -3.59 9.41
N GLN A 115 10.65 -4.84 9.79
CA GLN A 115 9.66 -5.90 9.79
C GLN A 115 9.14 -6.06 11.21
N ALA A 116 7.86 -5.77 11.40
CA ALA A 116 7.21 -5.75 12.70
C ALA A 116 5.83 -6.41 12.62
N ARG A 117 5.36 -6.96 13.73
CA ARG A 117 3.96 -7.36 13.85
C ARG A 117 3.09 -6.13 13.98
N ILE A 118 1.86 -6.24 13.52
CA ILE A 118 0.86 -5.17 13.68
C ILE A 118 0.67 -4.91 15.18
N GLY A 119 0.78 -3.63 15.57
CA GLY A 119 0.73 -3.20 16.97
C GLY A 119 2.10 -3.01 17.64
N GLU A 120 3.20 -3.46 17.04
CA GLU A 120 4.57 -3.21 17.54
C GLU A 120 5.13 -1.84 17.14
N LEU A 121 4.54 -1.22 16.10
CA LEU A 121 4.88 0.12 15.66
C LEU A 121 3.63 1.02 15.70
N PRO A 122 3.80 2.33 15.97
CA PRO A 122 2.72 3.28 15.82
C PRO A 122 2.42 3.46 14.32
N LEU A 123 1.34 2.84 13.84
CA LEU A 123 0.93 2.92 12.45
C LEU A 123 0.25 4.25 12.18
N HIS A 124 0.51 4.82 11.00
CA HIS A 124 -0.23 5.96 10.50
C HIS A 124 -1.69 5.57 10.18
N SER A 125 -2.63 6.48 10.37
CA SER A 125 -4.07 6.21 10.22
C SER A 125 -4.47 5.69 8.84
N THR A 126 -3.74 6.07 7.79
CA THR A 126 -3.98 5.60 6.41
C THR A 126 -3.75 4.10 6.26
N ASP A 127 -2.83 3.51 7.01
CA ASP A 127 -2.48 2.10 6.86
C ASP A 127 -3.48 1.15 7.53
N LEU A 128 -4.30 1.65 8.47
CA LEU A 128 -5.27 0.82 9.18
C LEU A 128 -6.28 0.17 8.22
N GLN A 129 -6.85 0.97 7.31
CA GLN A 129 -7.77 0.45 6.29
C GLN A 129 -7.07 -0.47 5.29
N ILE A 130 -5.88 -0.07 4.84
CA ILE A 130 -5.09 -0.81 3.85
C ILE A 130 -4.75 -2.21 4.37
N LEU A 131 -4.25 -2.31 5.60
CA LEU A 131 -3.93 -3.59 6.23
C LEU A 131 -5.17 -4.45 6.51
N THR A 132 -6.30 -3.82 6.83
CA THR A 132 -7.58 -4.52 7.01
C THR A 132 -8.06 -5.10 5.69
N ASP A 133 -8.04 -4.33 4.61
CA ASP A 133 -8.44 -4.78 3.27
C ASP A 133 -7.50 -5.85 2.70
N ALA A 134 -6.21 -5.80 3.06
CA ALA A 134 -5.22 -6.83 2.71
C ALA A 134 -5.38 -8.13 3.56
N GLY A 135 -6.28 -8.15 4.55
CA GLY A 135 -6.52 -9.30 5.42
C GLY A 135 -5.44 -9.56 6.46
N LEU A 136 -4.59 -8.58 6.75
CA LEU A 136 -3.50 -8.69 7.73
C LEU A 136 -3.84 -8.08 9.09
N ALA A 137 -4.91 -7.28 9.15
CA ALA A 137 -5.41 -6.66 10.39
C ALA A 137 -6.94 -6.76 10.44
N SER A 138 -7.50 -6.37 11.59
CA SER A 138 -8.95 -6.31 11.79
C SER A 138 -9.27 -5.07 12.63
N TYR A 139 -9.25 -3.91 11.98
CA TYR A 139 -9.70 -2.64 12.57
C TYR A 139 -11.16 -2.38 12.22
N GLY A 140 -11.94 -1.89 13.18
CA GLY A 140 -13.33 -1.53 12.93
C GLY A 140 -13.47 -0.18 12.20
N ASP A 141 -14.49 -0.03 11.35
CA ASP A 141 -14.76 1.23 10.64
C ASP A 141 -14.79 2.46 11.56
N PRO A 142 -15.39 2.42 12.78
CA PRO A 142 -15.37 3.57 13.68
C PRO A 142 -13.97 3.92 14.23
N GLU A 143 -13.10 2.93 14.38
CA GLU A 143 -11.71 3.12 14.80
C GLU A 143 -10.90 3.80 13.72
N ILE A 144 -10.99 3.29 12.49
CA ILE A 144 -10.33 3.85 11.31
C ILE A 144 -10.80 5.30 11.08
N ALA A 145 -12.12 5.55 11.08
CA ALA A 145 -12.68 6.88 10.89
C ALA A 145 -12.19 7.88 11.95
N ARG A 146 -12.09 7.45 13.21
CA ARG A 146 -11.59 8.28 14.29
C ARG A 146 -10.11 8.61 14.10
N ALA A 147 -9.28 7.62 13.74
CA ALA A 147 -7.86 7.83 13.51
C ALA A 147 -7.60 8.79 12.33
N LEU A 148 -8.26 8.58 11.21
CA LEU A 148 -8.17 9.48 10.04
C LEU A 148 -8.62 10.91 10.39
N SER A 149 -9.73 11.05 11.11
CA SER A 149 -10.24 12.37 11.54
C SER A 149 -9.26 13.08 12.47
N ALA A 150 -8.58 12.36 13.36
CA ALA A 150 -7.57 12.93 14.25
C ALA A 150 -6.36 13.49 13.49
N ASP A 151 -6.01 12.87 12.36
CA ASP A 151 -4.93 13.32 11.47
C ASP A 151 -5.42 14.33 10.41
N GLY A 152 -6.70 14.71 10.42
CA GLY A 152 -7.29 15.63 9.44
C GLY A 152 -7.36 15.06 8.02
N ILE A 153 -7.48 13.74 7.89
CA ILE A 153 -7.50 13.01 6.63
C ILE A 153 -8.91 12.53 6.30
N SER A 154 -9.32 12.73 5.07
CA SER A 154 -10.51 12.11 4.49
C SER A 154 -10.09 10.98 3.55
N MET A 155 -10.82 9.86 3.61
CA MET A 155 -10.53 8.67 2.81
C MET A 155 -11.79 8.16 2.11
N THR A 156 -11.63 7.74 0.85
CA THR A 156 -12.57 6.88 0.11
C THR A 156 -11.84 5.64 -0.35
N ALA A 157 -12.40 4.47 -0.11
CA ALA A 157 -11.80 3.19 -0.52
C ALA A 157 -12.65 2.53 -1.62
N HIS A 158 -11.98 2.11 -2.69
CA HIS A 158 -12.56 1.37 -3.82
C HIS A 158 -11.90 -0.01 -3.88
N ARG A 159 -12.60 -1.03 -3.37
CA ARG A 159 -12.09 -2.40 -3.36
C ARG A 159 -12.23 -3.04 -4.72
N VAL A 160 -11.17 -3.66 -5.20
CA VAL A 160 -11.22 -4.47 -6.42
C VAL A 160 -11.88 -5.80 -6.08
N SER A 161 -13.16 -5.92 -6.37
CA SER A 161 -13.82 -7.23 -6.35
C SER A 161 -13.26 -8.04 -7.51
N GLY A 162 -12.35 -8.97 -7.24
CA GLY A 162 -11.97 -9.97 -8.24
C GLY A 162 -13.21 -10.73 -8.68
N PRO A 163 -13.25 -11.30 -9.92
CA PRO A 163 -14.30 -12.20 -10.28
C PRO A 163 -14.34 -13.30 -9.21
N THR A 164 -15.48 -13.40 -8.50
CA THR A 164 -15.72 -14.47 -7.55
C THR A 164 -15.54 -15.77 -8.30
N HIS A 165 -14.41 -16.42 -8.12
CA HIS A 165 -14.24 -17.80 -8.57
C HIS A 165 -15.17 -18.63 -7.68
N ALA A 166 -16.37 -18.90 -8.21
CA ALA A 166 -17.26 -19.84 -7.57
C ALA A 166 -16.51 -21.17 -7.44
N PRO A 167 -16.37 -21.74 -6.25
CA PRO A 167 -15.74 -23.05 -6.12
C PRO A 167 -16.67 -24.07 -6.77
N GLY A 168 -16.20 -24.69 -7.86
CA GLY A 168 -16.81 -25.91 -8.41
C GLY A 168 -17.61 -25.74 -9.70
N ALA A 169 -16.90 -25.53 -10.81
CA ALA A 169 -17.37 -26.11 -12.09
C ALA A 169 -16.41 -27.25 -12.45
N PRO A 170 -16.92 -28.47 -12.67
CA PRO A 170 -16.07 -29.60 -13.08
C PRO A 170 -15.53 -29.33 -14.48
N ALA A 171 -14.25 -29.63 -14.67
CA ALA A 171 -13.60 -29.60 -15.97
C ALA A 171 -14.45 -30.46 -16.96
N SER A 172 -15.05 -29.83 -17.96
CA SER A 172 -15.68 -30.53 -19.05
C SER A 172 -14.60 -31.21 -19.89
N ALA A 173 -14.64 -32.53 -19.83
CA ALA A 173 -13.84 -33.43 -20.64
C ALA A 173 -14.02 -33.16 -22.14
N GLY A 174 -12.95 -33.39 -22.87
CA GLY A 174 -12.73 -33.14 -24.28
C GLY A 174 -13.85 -33.49 -25.25
N LEU A 175 -13.91 -32.67 -26.26
CA LEU A 175 -14.46 -33.04 -27.55
C LEU A 175 -13.32 -33.38 -28.49
N GLY A 176 -13.17 -34.68 -28.75
CA GLY A 176 -12.31 -35.19 -29.80
C GLY A 176 -12.80 -34.73 -31.17
N VAL A 177 -11.89 -34.30 -31.99
CA VAL A 177 -12.06 -34.01 -33.40
C VAL A 177 -11.79 -35.33 -34.17
N ARG A 178 -12.75 -35.74 -34.95
CA ARG A 178 -12.52 -36.64 -36.11
C ARG A 178 -12.19 -35.78 -37.33
#